data_6c2c9be5b3d505231a8c007c57831d66
#
_entry.id   6c2c9be5b3d505231a8c007c57831d66
#
_cell.length_a   1.000
_cell.length_b   1.000
_cell.length_c   1.000
_cell.angle_alpha   90.00
_cell.angle_beta   90.00
_cell.angle_gamma   90.00
#
_symmetry.space_group_name_H-M   'P 1'
#
loop_
_entity.id
_entity.type
_entity.pdbx_description
1 polymer ?
#
loop_
_entity_poly.entity_id
_entity_poly.type
_entity_poly.pdbx_seq_one_letter_code
_entity_poly.pdbx_strand_id
1 'polypeptide(L)'
;MPRLPPEPQIDWSDETAPRATAFGDVYFSRGGGLDEADAVFLAGTGLPERWQNKDRFALCELGFGTGLNVLAAWRAWKKSKLPHAQLHISTIEAFPLAKADAAKALSQFPEIAGLSSELLARWPVRATAPQRLWFEADGFSLSVHIGAAEAVLPGMEGQFDAWFLDGFAPARNPAMWSAETLRHVARLSAPGARLATFTVAGDVRRGLEAVGFEVEKKPGFGSKRERLEARLIEPRAGEGAGAPVIYPYGACNPKRVAVLGAGIAGASAAQALTRRGVETIVLEAGMALGAGASGNPAGLVMPRLDRGGVLSQFYLAAYLSAVASYEALGVFEACGVEQRAEARDAEALADLLADPPLPAEWFAASAGGALHARAGLVRPVRAVEAMLRGATLMCESPVETLERAGDGWVLRAPGGRALLKADAVVLACGAGLTRFQPAAFLPIALSRGQIEWGAGAAP
;
A
#
# COMPACT_ATOMS: atom_id res chain seq x y z
N MET A 1 14.19 13.42 -7.41
CA MET A 1 12.78 13.79 -7.19
C MET A 1 11.88 12.65 -7.60
N PRO A 2 10.74 12.45 -6.94
CA PRO A 2 9.71 11.60 -7.50
C PRO A 2 9.20 12.26 -8.80
N ARG A 3 9.54 11.68 -9.92
CA ARG A 3 9.04 12.09 -11.23
C ARG A 3 7.74 11.38 -11.51
N LEU A 4 6.91 12.00 -12.34
CA LEU A 4 5.72 11.31 -12.83
C LEU A 4 6.16 10.07 -13.62
N PRO A 5 5.69 8.86 -13.27
CA PRO A 5 6.04 7.65 -14.01
C PRO A 5 5.64 7.76 -15.49
N PRO A 6 6.42 7.20 -16.41
CA PRO A 6 6.10 7.27 -17.83
C PRO A 6 4.75 6.60 -18.12
N GLU A 7 4.01 7.18 -19.04
CA GLU A 7 2.75 6.61 -19.52
C GLU A 7 3.04 5.59 -20.64
N PRO A 8 2.52 4.36 -20.54
CA PRO A 8 2.75 3.37 -21.57
C PRO A 8 1.99 3.76 -22.85
N GLN A 9 2.63 3.58 -23.99
CA GLN A 9 1.94 3.63 -25.27
C GLN A 9 1.38 2.27 -25.60
N ILE A 10 0.07 2.20 -25.86
CA ILE A 10 -0.66 0.95 -26.10
C ILE A 10 -1.15 0.92 -27.54
N ASP A 11 -0.80 -0.15 -28.24
CA ASP A 11 -1.37 -0.50 -29.51
C ASP A 11 -2.65 -1.33 -29.31
N TRP A 12 -3.77 -0.78 -29.76
CA TRP A 12 -5.10 -1.37 -29.74
C TRP A 12 -5.53 -1.88 -31.13
N SER A 13 -4.60 -2.07 -32.07
CA SER A 13 -4.91 -2.63 -33.40
C SER A 13 -5.55 -4.04 -33.30
N ASP A 14 -5.22 -4.75 -32.22
CA ASP A 14 -5.94 -5.93 -31.79
C ASP A 14 -6.73 -5.61 -30.52
N GLU A 15 -8.05 -5.43 -30.63
CA GLU A 15 -8.91 -5.09 -29.50
C GLU A 15 -8.95 -6.18 -28.41
N THR A 16 -8.58 -7.43 -28.77
CA THR A 16 -8.60 -8.59 -27.86
C THR A 16 -7.28 -8.80 -27.10
N ALA A 17 -6.21 -8.11 -27.49
CA ALA A 17 -4.88 -8.27 -26.87
C ALA A 17 -4.08 -6.95 -26.92
N PRO A 18 -4.31 -6.02 -25.97
CA PRO A 18 -3.59 -4.76 -25.93
C PRO A 18 -2.08 -5.01 -25.82
N ARG A 19 -1.29 -4.29 -26.63
CA ARG A 19 0.16 -4.46 -26.76
C ARG A 19 0.88 -3.22 -26.26
N ALA A 20 1.88 -3.40 -25.39
CA ALA A 20 2.83 -2.35 -25.05
C ALA A 20 3.79 -2.10 -26.21
N THR A 21 3.74 -0.92 -26.84
CA THR A 21 4.57 -0.62 -28.03
C THR A 21 6.05 -0.62 -27.72
N ALA A 22 6.44 -0.08 -26.54
CA ALA A 22 7.84 -0.02 -26.11
C ALA A 22 8.49 -1.41 -25.96
N PHE A 23 7.71 -2.43 -25.59
CA PHE A 23 8.18 -3.80 -25.39
C PHE A 23 7.77 -4.73 -26.53
N GLY A 24 6.84 -4.31 -27.39
CA GLY A 24 6.28 -5.13 -28.47
C GLY A 24 5.62 -6.42 -27.95
N ASP A 25 5.11 -6.42 -26.74
CA ASP A 25 4.53 -7.58 -26.05
C ASP A 25 3.09 -7.29 -25.61
N VAL A 26 2.29 -8.32 -25.39
CA VAL A 26 0.88 -8.19 -25.01
C VAL A 26 0.72 -8.22 -23.50
N TYR A 27 -0.32 -7.54 -23.01
CA TYR A 27 -0.63 -7.54 -21.56
C TYR A 27 -1.25 -8.85 -21.09
N PHE A 28 -1.93 -9.59 -21.96
CA PHE A 28 -2.48 -10.90 -21.69
C PHE A 28 -2.71 -11.67 -23.00
N SER A 29 -2.86 -12.99 -22.89
CA SER A 29 -3.03 -13.86 -24.05
C SER A 29 -4.41 -13.71 -24.68
N ARG A 30 -4.49 -13.77 -26.00
CA ARG A 30 -5.74 -13.73 -26.77
C ARG A 30 -6.71 -14.83 -26.32
N GLY A 31 -7.93 -14.44 -25.98
CA GLY A 31 -9.02 -15.37 -25.73
C GLY A 31 -8.89 -16.26 -24.50
N GLY A 32 -8.05 -15.87 -23.51
CA GLY A 32 -7.86 -16.74 -22.33
C GLY A 32 -7.01 -16.12 -21.21
N GLY A 33 -6.92 -14.79 -21.14
CA GLY A 33 -6.06 -14.14 -20.13
C GLY A 33 -6.42 -14.50 -18.69
N LEU A 34 -7.71 -14.62 -18.36
CA LEU A 34 -8.14 -15.00 -17.02
C LEU A 34 -7.88 -16.49 -16.73
N ASP A 35 -8.09 -17.36 -17.73
CA ASP A 35 -7.77 -18.80 -17.61
C ASP A 35 -6.26 -19.01 -17.53
N GLU A 36 -5.45 -18.19 -18.22
CA GLU A 36 -3.99 -18.19 -18.08
C GLU A 36 -3.59 -17.78 -16.66
N ALA A 37 -4.20 -16.73 -16.10
CA ALA A 37 -3.96 -16.30 -14.72
C ALA A 37 -4.27 -17.43 -13.72
N ASP A 38 -5.39 -18.13 -13.90
CA ASP A 38 -5.75 -19.27 -13.07
C ASP A 38 -4.77 -20.45 -13.22
N ALA A 39 -4.46 -20.83 -14.46
CA ALA A 39 -3.63 -22.02 -14.73
C ALA A 39 -2.15 -21.77 -14.42
N VAL A 40 -1.60 -20.61 -14.76
CA VAL A 40 -0.16 -20.32 -14.59
C VAL A 40 0.14 -19.83 -13.19
N PHE A 41 -0.57 -18.81 -12.73
CA PHE A 41 -0.21 -18.13 -11.48
C PHE A 41 -0.88 -18.70 -10.25
N LEU A 42 -2.21 -18.88 -10.25
CA LEU A 42 -2.90 -19.43 -9.10
C LEU A 42 -2.52 -20.90 -8.90
N ALA A 43 -2.78 -21.77 -9.86
CA ALA A 43 -2.45 -23.18 -9.73
C ALA A 43 -0.93 -23.40 -9.56
N GLY A 44 -0.08 -22.65 -10.29
CA GLY A 44 1.38 -22.75 -10.20
C GLY A 44 1.93 -22.38 -8.80
N THR A 45 1.25 -21.55 -8.05
CA THR A 45 1.60 -21.26 -6.66
C THR A 45 0.81 -22.08 -5.64
N GLY A 46 -0.04 -23.01 -6.10
CA GLY A 46 -0.86 -23.90 -5.27
C GLY A 46 -2.02 -23.17 -4.58
N LEU A 47 -2.59 -22.19 -5.25
CA LEU A 47 -3.77 -21.47 -4.79
C LEU A 47 -5.02 -22.02 -5.51
N PRO A 48 -6.15 -22.08 -4.81
CA PRO A 48 -6.46 -21.49 -3.49
C PRO A 48 -6.08 -22.36 -2.27
N GLU A 49 -5.67 -23.62 -2.41
CA GLU A 49 -5.52 -24.58 -1.32
C GLU A 49 -4.60 -24.06 -0.21
N ARG A 50 -3.52 -23.36 -0.56
CA ARG A 50 -2.50 -22.88 0.40
C ARG A 50 -3.00 -21.78 1.34
N TRP A 51 -4.07 -21.08 1.02
CA TRP A 51 -4.61 -20.04 1.91
C TRP A 51 -5.89 -20.47 2.65
N GLN A 52 -6.54 -21.59 2.27
CA GLN A 52 -7.83 -22.00 2.84
C GLN A 52 -7.84 -22.15 4.37
N ASN A 53 -6.68 -22.45 4.97
CA ASN A 53 -6.53 -22.62 6.41
C ASN A 53 -5.63 -21.56 7.04
N LYS A 54 -5.47 -20.39 6.41
CA LYS A 54 -4.65 -19.29 6.91
C LYS A 54 -5.50 -18.08 7.23
N ASP A 55 -5.28 -17.48 8.40
CA ASP A 55 -5.87 -16.19 8.76
C ASP A 55 -5.29 -15.03 7.94
N ARG A 56 -4.07 -15.19 7.44
CA ARG A 56 -3.37 -14.18 6.65
C ARG A 56 -2.58 -14.84 5.53
N PHE A 57 -2.63 -14.24 4.35
CA PHE A 57 -1.83 -14.64 3.21
C PHE A 57 -1.30 -13.40 2.48
N ALA A 58 -0.01 -13.40 2.15
CA ALA A 58 0.64 -12.32 1.43
C ALA A 58 1.15 -12.81 0.07
N LEU A 59 0.82 -12.08 -0.99
CA LEU A 59 1.25 -12.34 -2.35
C LEU A 59 1.95 -11.11 -2.92
N CYS A 60 3.03 -11.30 -3.67
CA CYS A 60 3.62 -10.22 -4.45
C CYS A 60 3.60 -10.55 -5.94
N GLU A 61 3.33 -9.53 -6.74
CA GLU A 61 3.32 -9.59 -8.20
C GLU A 61 4.32 -8.62 -8.78
N LEU A 62 5.05 -9.03 -9.79
CA LEU A 62 5.83 -8.14 -10.66
C LEU A 62 5.08 -8.00 -11.99
N GLY A 63 4.66 -6.78 -12.31
CA GLY A 63 3.85 -6.48 -13.49
C GLY A 63 2.35 -6.43 -13.17
N PHE A 64 1.85 -5.28 -12.67
CA PHE A 64 0.42 -5.06 -12.42
C PHE A 64 -0.40 -5.07 -13.73
N GLY A 65 0.12 -4.40 -14.75
CA GLY A 65 -0.51 -4.28 -16.06
C GLY A 65 -1.97 -3.84 -15.95
N THR A 66 -2.90 -4.67 -16.42
CA THR A 66 -4.33 -4.43 -16.37
C THR A 66 -4.97 -4.78 -15.00
N GLY A 67 -4.22 -5.39 -14.09
CA GLY A 67 -4.70 -5.91 -12.82
C GLY A 67 -5.41 -7.26 -12.91
N LEU A 68 -5.28 -7.97 -14.05
CA LEU A 68 -6.00 -9.21 -14.30
C LEU A 68 -5.64 -10.32 -13.31
N ASN A 69 -4.35 -10.52 -13.01
CA ASN A 69 -3.92 -11.54 -12.04
C ASN A 69 -4.38 -11.21 -10.61
N VAL A 70 -4.37 -9.93 -10.25
CA VAL A 70 -4.93 -9.47 -8.96
C VAL A 70 -6.42 -9.80 -8.88
N LEU A 71 -7.18 -9.56 -9.96
CA LEU A 71 -8.60 -9.87 -10.03
C LEU A 71 -8.88 -11.37 -10.00
N ALA A 72 -8.04 -12.19 -10.66
CA ALA A 72 -8.11 -13.64 -10.60
C ALA A 72 -7.90 -14.14 -9.16
N ALA A 73 -6.85 -13.64 -8.49
CA ALA A 73 -6.55 -13.97 -7.11
C ALA A 73 -7.66 -13.50 -6.16
N TRP A 74 -8.17 -12.28 -6.32
CA TRP A 74 -9.28 -11.78 -5.51
C TRP A 74 -10.57 -12.59 -5.70
N ARG A 75 -10.92 -12.95 -6.94
CA ARG A 75 -12.03 -13.83 -7.24
C ARG A 75 -11.91 -15.19 -6.54
N ALA A 76 -10.75 -15.81 -6.61
CA ALA A 76 -10.47 -17.07 -5.95
C ALA A 76 -10.52 -16.95 -4.42
N TRP A 77 -9.95 -15.86 -3.88
CA TRP A 77 -9.98 -15.54 -2.45
C TRP A 77 -11.40 -15.46 -1.91
N LYS A 78 -12.29 -14.69 -2.55
CA LYS A 78 -13.70 -14.55 -2.15
C LYS A 78 -14.41 -15.90 -2.02
N LYS A 79 -14.08 -16.86 -2.88
CA LYS A 79 -14.73 -18.18 -2.91
C LYS A 79 -14.20 -19.16 -1.86
N SER A 80 -12.98 -18.96 -1.36
CA SER A 80 -12.26 -20.00 -0.62
C SER A 80 -11.69 -19.58 0.72
N LYS A 81 -11.76 -18.28 1.10
CA LYS A 81 -11.18 -17.76 2.34
C LYS A 81 -11.96 -18.18 3.58
N LEU A 82 -11.27 -18.22 4.72
CA LEU A 82 -11.93 -18.24 6.02
C LEU A 82 -12.66 -16.89 6.29
N PRO A 83 -13.71 -16.89 7.12
CA PRO A 83 -14.53 -15.67 7.35
C PRO A 83 -13.75 -14.43 7.74
N HIS A 84 -12.71 -14.57 8.57
CA HIS A 84 -11.91 -13.44 9.08
C HIS A 84 -10.53 -13.32 8.44
N ALA A 85 -10.25 -14.16 7.44
CA ALA A 85 -8.95 -14.18 6.80
C ALA A 85 -8.69 -12.90 5.99
N GLN A 86 -7.40 -12.54 5.93
CA GLN A 86 -6.92 -11.34 5.24
C GLN A 86 -5.95 -11.74 4.11
N LEU A 87 -6.24 -11.29 2.90
CA LEU A 87 -5.33 -11.34 1.76
C LEU A 87 -4.67 -9.98 1.58
N HIS A 88 -3.36 -9.97 1.49
CA HIS A 88 -2.61 -8.80 1.05
C HIS A 88 -1.87 -9.11 -0.24
N ILE A 89 -2.13 -8.33 -1.29
CA ILE A 89 -1.35 -8.37 -2.52
C ILE A 89 -0.53 -7.09 -2.61
N SER A 90 0.77 -7.22 -2.84
CA SER A 90 1.63 -6.13 -3.31
C SER A 90 1.93 -6.32 -4.78
N THR A 91 1.77 -5.29 -5.59
CA THR A 91 2.13 -5.34 -7.00
C THR A 91 3.06 -4.20 -7.36
N ILE A 92 3.95 -4.44 -8.32
CA ILE A 92 4.95 -3.48 -8.77
C ILE A 92 4.74 -3.25 -10.26
N GLU A 93 4.69 -1.96 -10.68
CA GLU A 93 4.45 -1.58 -12.07
C GLU A 93 5.29 -0.37 -12.47
N ALA A 94 6.09 -0.52 -13.50
CA ALA A 94 6.95 0.57 -14.00
C ALA A 94 6.20 1.54 -14.93
N PHE A 95 5.20 1.04 -15.66
CA PHE A 95 4.46 1.76 -16.70
C PHE A 95 2.94 1.63 -16.45
N PRO A 96 2.41 2.30 -15.43
CA PRO A 96 1.03 2.12 -15.01
C PRO A 96 0.05 2.56 -16.11
N LEU A 97 -0.89 1.68 -16.43
CA LEU A 97 -1.96 1.98 -17.39
C LEU A 97 -2.85 3.11 -16.91
N ALA A 98 -3.30 3.93 -17.86
CA ALA A 98 -4.41 4.83 -17.61
C ALA A 98 -5.67 4.02 -17.24
N LYS A 99 -6.50 4.55 -16.35
CA LYS A 99 -7.75 3.90 -15.93
C LYS A 99 -8.65 3.50 -17.11
N ALA A 100 -8.70 4.34 -18.15
CA ALA A 100 -9.50 4.07 -19.34
C ALA A 100 -9.01 2.85 -20.12
N ASP A 101 -7.69 2.69 -20.27
CA ASP A 101 -7.10 1.54 -20.95
C ASP A 101 -7.30 0.25 -20.15
N ALA A 102 -7.12 0.32 -18.83
CA ALA A 102 -7.40 -0.80 -17.95
C ALA A 102 -8.89 -1.20 -18.02
N ALA A 103 -9.81 -0.24 -18.02
CA ALA A 103 -11.24 -0.49 -18.15
C ALA A 103 -11.58 -1.15 -19.50
N LYS A 104 -11.00 -0.66 -20.59
CA LYS A 104 -11.17 -1.25 -21.93
C LYS A 104 -10.66 -2.71 -21.95
N ALA A 105 -9.46 -2.95 -21.39
CA ALA A 105 -8.89 -4.29 -21.33
C ALA A 105 -9.75 -5.26 -20.49
N LEU A 106 -10.19 -4.82 -19.31
CA LEU A 106 -10.96 -5.65 -18.37
C LEU A 106 -12.40 -5.89 -18.81
N SER A 107 -12.96 -5.06 -19.71
CA SER A 107 -14.31 -5.27 -20.24
C SER A 107 -14.49 -6.59 -21.03
N GLN A 108 -13.38 -7.21 -21.43
CA GLN A 108 -13.37 -8.49 -22.12
C GLN A 108 -13.67 -9.70 -21.19
N PHE A 109 -13.70 -9.48 -19.87
CA PHE A 109 -13.87 -10.54 -18.86
C PHE A 109 -15.16 -10.30 -18.04
N PRO A 110 -16.34 -10.60 -18.58
CA PRO A 110 -17.62 -10.34 -17.90
C PRO A 110 -17.78 -11.09 -16.58
N GLU A 111 -17.11 -12.23 -16.42
CA GLU A 111 -17.13 -13.06 -15.20
C GLU A 111 -16.47 -12.41 -13.98
N ILE A 112 -15.67 -11.35 -14.19
CA ILE A 112 -15.07 -10.54 -13.12
C ILE A 112 -15.54 -9.08 -13.15
N ALA A 113 -16.58 -8.74 -13.92
CA ALA A 113 -17.03 -7.35 -14.12
C ALA A 113 -17.30 -6.60 -12.81
N GLY A 114 -17.89 -7.24 -11.79
CA GLY A 114 -18.11 -6.63 -10.48
C GLY A 114 -16.83 -6.26 -9.77
N LEU A 115 -15.84 -7.17 -9.75
CA LEU A 115 -14.52 -6.92 -9.13
C LEU A 115 -13.72 -5.89 -9.91
N SER A 116 -13.79 -5.95 -11.25
CA SER A 116 -13.14 -4.95 -12.13
C SER A 116 -13.68 -3.55 -11.85
N SER A 117 -15.00 -3.40 -11.69
CA SER A 117 -15.62 -2.12 -11.35
C SER A 117 -15.14 -1.61 -10.00
N GLU A 118 -15.03 -2.46 -8.99
CA GLU A 118 -14.53 -2.09 -7.67
C GLU A 118 -13.06 -1.68 -7.69
N LEU A 119 -12.21 -2.39 -8.45
CA LEU A 119 -10.80 -2.05 -8.62
C LEU A 119 -10.65 -0.71 -9.37
N LEU A 120 -11.37 -0.56 -10.49
CA LEU A 120 -11.35 0.65 -11.30
C LEU A 120 -11.87 1.89 -10.55
N ALA A 121 -12.84 1.72 -9.65
CA ALA A 121 -13.31 2.83 -8.79
C ALA A 121 -12.18 3.38 -7.90
N ARG A 122 -11.18 2.55 -7.58
CA ARG A 122 -10.01 2.89 -6.75
C ARG A 122 -8.69 2.80 -7.53
N TRP A 123 -8.74 2.94 -8.87
CA TRP A 123 -7.55 2.80 -9.71
C TRP A 123 -6.41 3.71 -9.21
N PRO A 124 -5.18 3.18 -9.08
CA PRO A 124 -4.09 3.94 -8.50
C PRO A 124 -3.74 5.18 -9.34
N VAL A 125 -3.39 6.24 -8.64
CA VAL A 125 -2.87 7.46 -9.27
C VAL A 125 -1.48 7.20 -9.82
N ARG A 126 -1.16 7.71 -10.98
CA ARG A 126 0.17 7.63 -11.58
C ARG A 126 1.18 8.50 -10.80
N ALA A 127 1.71 7.93 -9.74
CA ALA A 127 2.67 8.56 -8.83
C ALA A 127 3.62 7.52 -8.25
N THR A 128 4.88 7.87 -8.01
CA THR A 128 5.90 6.94 -7.50
C THR A 128 5.73 6.52 -6.04
N ALA A 129 4.81 7.14 -5.33
CA ALA A 129 4.53 6.77 -3.94
C ALA A 129 3.69 5.49 -3.86
N PRO A 130 3.94 4.60 -2.89
CA PRO A 130 3.12 3.41 -2.70
C PRO A 130 1.69 3.79 -2.31
N GLN A 131 0.72 3.12 -2.91
CA GLN A 131 -0.71 3.34 -2.69
C GLN A 131 -1.37 2.07 -2.21
N ARG A 132 -2.16 2.15 -1.12
CA ARG A 132 -2.88 1.01 -0.57
C ARG A 132 -4.38 1.16 -0.76
N LEU A 133 -4.97 0.19 -1.44
CA LEU A 133 -6.39 0.09 -1.68
C LEU A 133 -6.99 -0.96 -0.74
N TRP A 134 -8.14 -0.65 -0.15
CA TRP A 134 -8.83 -1.53 0.77
C TRP A 134 -10.16 -2.00 0.21
N PHE A 135 -10.41 -3.31 0.33
CA PHE A 135 -11.65 -3.99 -0.04
C PHE A 135 -12.13 -4.78 1.18
N GLU A 136 -12.61 -4.02 2.17
CA GLU A 136 -12.86 -4.49 3.54
C GLU A 136 -13.85 -5.64 3.61
N ALA A 137 -14.94 -5.57 2.81
CA ALA A 137 -15.97 -6.62 2.76
C ALA A 137 -15.39 -8.00 2.40
N ASP A 138 -14.30 -8.02 1.65
CA ASP A 138 -13.67 -9.25 1.20
C ASP A 138 -12.42 -9.62 2.01
N GLY A 139 -12.04 -8.83 3.01
CA GLY A 139 -10.78 -9.01 3.74
C GLY A 139 -9.57 -8.93 2.79
N PHE A 140 -9.62 -8.05 1.80
CA PHE A 140 -8.60 -7.90 0.78
C PHE A 140 -7.98 -6.51 0.80
N SER A 141 -6.67 -6.43 0.64
CA SER A 141 -5.94 -5.17 0.43
C SER A 141 -4.91 -5.32 -0.68
N LEU A 142 -4.79 -4.27 -1.50
CA LEU A 142 -3.83 -4.19 -2.60
C LEU A 142 -2.88 -3.01 -2.35
N SER A 143 -1.59 -3.26 -2.32
CA SER A 143 -0.56 -2.21 -2.38
C SER A 143 0.01 -2.14 -3.79
N VAL A 144 -0.10 -0.98 -4.42
CA VAL A 144 0.48 -0.72 -5.74
C VAL A 144 1.71 0.16 -5.57
N HIS A 145 2.85 -0.36 -6.03
CA HIS A 145 4.12 0.33 -6.06
C HIS A 145 4.45 0.69 -7.50
N ILE A 146 4.43 1.98 -7.82
CA ILE A 146 4.70 2.44 -9.18
C ILE A 146 6.18 2.80 -9.30
N GLY A 147 6.89 2.03 -10.11
CA GLY A 147 8.33 2.12 -10.35
C GLY A 147 8.90 0.81 -10.87
N ALA A 148 10.12 0.85 -11.36
CA ALA A 148 10.82 -0.34 -11.81
C ALA A 148 11.13 -1.29 -10.64
N ALA A 149 11.04 -2.60 -10.87
CA ALA A 149 11.20 -3.61 -9.82
C ALA A 149 12.55 -3.50 -9.10
N GLU A 150 13.62 -3.24 -9.84
CA GLU A 150 14.98 -3.04 -9.31
C GLU A 150 15.12 -1.79 -8.42
N ALA A 151 14.23 -0.82 -8.59
CA ALA A 151 14.21 0.38 -7.75
C ALA A 151 13.29 0.24 -6.53
N VAL A 152 12.20 -0.51 -6.65
CA VAL A 152 11.18 -0.65 -5.63
C VAL A 152 11.54 -1.75 -4.62
N LEU A 153 11.91 -2.93 -5.10
CA LEU A 153 12.17 -4.11 -4.24
C LEU A 153 13.21 -3.89 -3.13
N PRO A 154 14.31 -3.15 -3.34
CA PRO A 154 15.29 -2.88 -2.27
C PRO A 154 14.69 -2.22 -1.03
N GLY A 155 13.72 -1.31 -1.23
CA GLY A 155 13.03 -0.59 -0.15
C GLY A 155 11.81 -1.31 0.44
N MET A 156 11.42 -2.45 -0.11
CA MET A 156 10.30 -3.22 0.43
C MET A 156 10.74 -4.07 1.61
N GLU A 157 9.82 -4.23 2.55
CA GLU A 157 9.97 -5.06 3.73
C GLU A 157 8.78 -6.01 3.88
N GLY A 158 8.99 -7.08 4.64
CA GLY A 158 7.99 -8.12 4.88
C GLY A 158 8.34 -9.44 4.21
N GLN A 159 7.39 -10.37 4.24
CA GLN A 159 7.53 -11.70 3.66
C GLN A 159 6.26 -12.07 2.89
N PHE A 160 6.44 -12.61 1.69
CA PHE A 160 5.34 -13.06 0.84
C PHE A 160 5.29 -14.58 0.78
N ASP A 161 4.10 -15.13 0.90
CA ASP A 161 3.83 -16.56 0.77
C ASP A 161 3.85 -17.04 -0.69
N ALA A 162 3.54 -16.15 -1.63
CA ALA A 162 3.51 -16.46 -3.06
C ALA A 162 4.00 -15.29 -3.92
N TRP A 163 4.50 -15.61 -5.11
CA TRP A 163 4.95 -14.66 -6.11
C TRP A 163 4.36 -14.97 -7.48
N PHE A 164 3.83 -13.94 -8.14
CA PHE A 164 3.51 -13.94 -9.55
C PHE A 164 4.58 -13.11 -10.28
N LEU A 165 5.47 -13.77 -11.00
CA LEU A 165 6.44 -13.09 -11.84
C LEU A 165 5.86 -12.94 -13.25
N ASP A 166 5.05 -11.89 -13.43
CA ASP A 166 4.35 -11.57 -14.66
C ASP A 166 4.80 -10.22 -15.19
N GLY A 167 5.68 -10.25 -16.14
CA GLY A 167 6.16 -9.07 -16.83
C GLY A 167 6.52 -9.40 -18.26
N PHE A 168 6.86 -8.42 -19.04
CA PHE A 168 7.27 -8.65 -20.42
C PHE A 168 8.46 -9.62 -20.51
N ALA A 169 8.52 -10.36 -21.62
CA ALA A 169 9.50 -11.42 -21.83
C ALA A 169 10.94 -10.98 -21.45
N PRO A 170 11.76 -11.85 -20.82
CA PRO A 170 13.10 -11.51 -20.36
C PRO A 170 14.00 -10.86 -21.40
N ALA A 171 13.88 -11.26 -22.66
CA ALA A 171 14.62 -10.66 -23.78
C ALA A 171 14.21 -9.21 -24.09
N ARG A 172 13.02 -8.78 -23.63
CA ARG A 172 12.45 -7.44 -23.88
C ARG A 172 12.52 -6.53 -22.65
N ASN A 173 12.53 -7.11 -21.46
CA ASN A 173 12.65 -6.41 -20.19
C ASN A 173 13.65 -7.12 -19.26
N PRO A 174 14.95 -7.15 -19.59
CA PRO A 174 15.94 -7.92 -18.84
C PRO A 174 16.16 -7.42 -17.40
N ALA A 175 15.94 -6.14 -17.12
CA ALA A 175 16.15 -5.56 -15.79
C ALA A 175 15.25 -6.22 -14.72
N MET A 176 13.99 -6.44 -15.04
CA MET A 176 13.03 -7.10 -14.14
C MET A 176 13.43 -8.54 -13.78
N TRP A 177 14.20 -9.20 -14.64
CA TRP A 177 14.64 -10.60 -14.49
C TRP A 177 16.11 -10.71 -14.05
N SER A 178 16.71 -9.60 -13.64
CA SER A 178 18.13 -9.54 -13.24
C SER A 178 18.39 -10.38 -11.98
N ALA A 179 19.64 -10.81 -11.80
CA ALA A 179 20.06 -11.51 -10.59
C ALA A 179 19.79 -10.69 -9.31
N GLU A 180 19.85 -9.37 -9.39
CA GLU A 180 19.55 -8.47 -8.28
C GLU A 180 18.05 -8.50 -7.92
N THR A 181 17.18 -8.38 -8.92
CA THR A 181 15.73 -8.51 -8.73
C THR A 181 15.39 -9.85 -8.09
N LEU A 182 15.94 -10.96 -8.61
CA LEU A 182 15.68 -12.31 -8.08
C LEU A 182 16.22 -12.50 -6.64
N ARG A 183 17.33 -11.86 -6.27
CA ARG A 183 17.80 -11.84 -4.88
C ARG A 183 16.80 -11.15 -3.95
N HIS A 184 16.20 -10.04 -4.38
CA HIS A 184 15.16 -9.36 -3.59
C HIS A 184 13.88 -10.18 -3.51
N VAL A 185 13.48 -10.88 -4.57
CA VAL A 185 12.37 -11.84 -4.52
C VAL A 185 12.63 -12.91 -3.45
N ALA A 186 13.83 -13.51 -3.43
CA ALA A 186 14.18 -14.50 -2.41
C ALA A 186 14.19 -13.90 -0.99
N ARG A 187 14.77 -12.71 -0.81
CA ARG A 187 14.83 -11.99 0.48
C ARG A 187 13.44 -11.71 1.05
N LEU A 188 12.49 -11.36 0.20
CA LEU A 188 11.11 -11.03 0.57
C LEU A 188 10.18 -12.25 0.57
N SER A 189 10.70 -13.45 0.35
CA SER A 189 9.91 -14.68 0.37
C SER A 189 9.84 -15.29 1.76
N ALA A 190 8.66 -15.68 2.18
CA ALA A 190 8.47 -16.49 3.38
C ALA A 190 9.10 -17.90 3.18
N PRO A 191 9.51 -18.59 4.25
CA PRO A 191 9.97 -19.98 4.16
C PRO A 191 8.92 -20.85 3.45
N GLY A 192 9.34 -21.57 2.40
CA GLY A 192 8.46 -22.39 1.58
C GLY A 192 7.53 -21.60 0.63
N ALA A 193 7.79 -20.32 0.42
CA ALA A 193 7.08 -19.50 -0.58
C ALA A 193 7.10 -20.16 -1.96
N ARG A 194 6.03 -20.03 -2.70
CA ARG A 194 5.94 -20.51 -4.08
C ARG A 194 5.90 -19.37 -5.08
N LEU A 195 6.45 -19.65 -6.26
CA LEU A 195 6.58 -18.70 -7.34
C LEU A 195 6.11 -19.35 -8.63
N ALA A 196 5.40 -18.60 -9.46
CA ALA A 196 5.03 -19.03 -10.80
C ALA A 196 5.34 -17.93 -11.84
N THR A 197 5.72 -18.37 -13.04
CA THR A 197 5.94 -17.50 -14.18
C THR A 197 5.71 -18.24 -15.49
N PHE A 198 5.24 -17.53 -16.49
CA PHE A 198 5.02 -18.06 -17.81
C PHE A 198 6.33 -18.29 -18.60
N THR A 199 7.44 -17.65 -18.20
CA THR A 199 8.72 -17.78 -18.91
C THR A 199 9.47 -19.04 -18.53
N VAL A 200 10.15 -19.65 -19.50
CA VAL A 200 11.06 -20.79 -19.29
C VAL A 200 12.51 -20.45 -19.63
N ALA A 201 12.82 -19.16 -19.70
CA ALA A 201 14.16 -18.68 -20.04
C ALA A 201 15.21 -19.29 -19.10
N GLY A 202 16.28 -19.82 -19.67
CA GLY A 202 17.34 -20.51 -18.91
C GLY A 202 18.01 -19.61 -17.87
N ASP A 203 18.18 -18.31 -18.16
CA ASP A 203 18.77 -17.37 -17.23
C ASP A 203 17.87 -17.11 -16.02
N VAL A 204 16.56 -17.01 -16.23
CA VAL A 204 15.58 -16.88 -15.12
C VAL A 204 15.59 -18.13 -14.23
N ARG A 205 15.56 -19.32 -14.85
CA ARG A 205 15.63 -20.59 -14.10
C ARG A 205 16.90 -20.65 -13.25
N ARG A 206 18.06 -20.45 -13.87
CA ARG A 206 19.34 -20.47 -13.16
C ARG A 206 19.44 -19.39 -12.07
N GLY A 207 18.88 -18.20 -12.34
CA GLY A 207 18.85 -17.11 -11.40
C GLY A 207 18.02 -17.45 -10.16
N LEU A 208 16.86 -18.09 -10.32
CA LEU A 208 16.02 -18.57 -9.21
C LEU A 208 16.71 -19.68 -8.41
N GLU A 209 17.33 -20.65 -9.10
CA GLU A 209 18.11 -21.74 -8.45
C GLU A 209 19.27 -21.17 -7.63
N ALA A 210 19.96 -20.14 -8.15
CA ALA A 210 21.08 -19.49 -7.48
C ALA A 210 20.70 -18.80 -6.17
N VAL A 211 19.46 -18.29 -6.05
CA VAL A 211 18.97 -17.60 -4.86
C VAL A 211 18.20 -18.51 -3.88
N GLY A 212 18.16 -19.84 -4.15
CA GLY A 212 17.65 -20.85 -3.23
C GLY A 212 16.24 -21.39 -3.53
N PHE A 213 15.72 -21.13 -4.73
CA PHE A 213 14.51 -21.80 -5.18
C PHE A 213 14.82 -23.16 -5.83
N GLU A 214 14.00 -24.14 -5.53
CA GLU A 214 13.87 -25.36 -6.32
C GLU A 214 12.91 -25.06 -7.46
N VAL A 215 13.36 -25.24 -8.72
CA VAL A 215 12.63 -24.79 -9.92
C VAL A 215 12.25 -26.00 -10.76
N GLU A 216 10.98 -26.09 -11.10
CA GLU A 216 10.42 -27.14 -11.95
C GLU A 216 9.81 -26.54 -13.22
N LYS A 217 9.96 -27.26 -14.33
CA LYS A 217 9.18 -27.03 -15.55
C LYS A 217 7.88 -27.79 -15.46
N LYS A 218 6.78 -27.10 -15.75
CA LYS A 218 5.43 -27.68 -15.81
C LYS A 218 4.81 -27.41 -17.19
N PRO A 219 3.79 -28.17 -17.58
CA PRO A 219 3.03 -27.88 -18.79
C PRO A 219 2.54 -26.43 -18.79
N GLY A 220 2.72 -25.73 -19.90
CA GLY A 220 2.26 -24.37 -20.08
C GLY A 220 0.76 -24.26 -20.30
N PHE A 221 0.30 -23.08 -20.71
CA PHE A 221 -1.09 -22.80 -21.02
C PHE A 221 -1.22 -22.24 -22.45
N GLY A 222 -2.29 -22.58 -23.15
CA GLY A 222 -2.54 -22.12 -24.53
C GLY A 222 -1.46 -22.52 -25.50
N SER A 223 -0.83 -21.55 -26.16
CA SER A 223 0.26 -21.77 -27.12
C SER A 223 1.64 -22.02 -26.47
N LYS A 224 1.79 -21.75 -25.19
CA LYS A 224 3.04 -21.90 -24.43
C LYS A 224 3.18 -23.36 -23.98
N ARG A 225 4.26 -24.05 -24.40
CA ARG A 225 4.47 -25.47 -24.08
C ARG A 225 4.79 -25.73 -22.61
N GLU A 226 5.52 -24.83 -21.98
CA GLU A 226 6.05 -24.99 -20.63
C GLU A 226 5.93 -23.66 -19.87
N ARG A 227 5.94 -23.75 -18.53
CA ARG A 227 6.08 -22.66 -17.58
C ARG A 227 7.05 -23.05 -16.47
N LEU A 228 7.50 -22.10 -15.64
CA LEU A 228 8.26 -22.42 -14.44
C LEU A 228 7.40 -22.24 -13.20
N GLU A 229 7.50 -23.22 -12.33
CA GLU A 229 7.06 -23.14 -10.93
C GLU A 229 8.27 -23.31 -10.04
N ALA A 230 8.30 -22.58 -8.93
CA ALA A 230 9.43 -22.67 -8.01
C ALA A 230 8.97 -22.60 -6.55
N ARG A 231 9.76 -23.20 -5.66
CA ARG A 231 9.56 -23.20 -4.23
C ARG A 231 10.84 -22.78 -3.54
N LEU A 232 10.77 -21.81 -2.62
CA LEU A 232 11.91 -21.43 -1.81
C LEU A 232 12.19 -22.54 -0.79
N ILE A 233 13.38 -23.14 -0.88
CA ILE A 233 13.86 -24.17 0.06
C ILE A 233 14.60 -23.49 1.19
N GLU A 234 15.64 -22.73 0.85
CA GLU A 234 16.46 -21.99 1.79
C GLU A 234 16.97 -20.72 1.13
N PRO A 235 16.71 -19.53 1.71
CA PRO A 235 17.25 -18.29 1.17
C PRO A 235 18.79 -18.35 1.18
N ARG A 236 19.41 -18.30 0.02
CA ARG A 236 20.86 -18.20 -0.07
C ARG A 236 21.24 -16.73 -0.02
N ALA A 237 21.97 -16.33 1.01
CA ALA A 237 22.61 -15.03 1.07
C ALA A 237 23.71 -15.00 -0.02
N GLY A 238 23.39 -14.38 -1.16
CA GLY A 238 24.43 -13.99 -2.12
C GLY A 238 25.31 -12.90 -1.50
N GLU A 239 26.57 -12.82 -1.89
CA GLU A 239 27.45 -11.69 -1.55
C GLU A 239 26.72 -10.38 -1.93
N GLY A 240 26.44 -9.52 -0.95
CA GLY A 240 25.69 -8.28 -1.12
C GLY A 240 24.19 -8.33 -0.76
N ALA A 241 23.63 -9.46 -0.37
CA ALA A 241 22.37 -9.47 0.34
C ALA A 241 22.60 -8.80 1.70
N GLY A 242 22.04 -7.62 1.92
CA GLY A 242 21.98 -7.03 3.25
C GLY A 242 21.43 -8.09 4.21
N ALA A 243 21.98 -8.16 5.41
CA ALA A 243 21.46 -9.04 6.44
C ALA A 243 19.93 -8.89 6.48
N PRO A 244 19.17 -9.99 6.66
CA PRO A 244 17.73 -9.87 6.83
C PRO A 244 17.52 -8.81 7.89
N VAL A 245 16.64 -7.81 7.60
CA VAL A 245 16.29 -6.81 8.60
C VAL A 245 15.61 -7.59 9.71
N ILE A 246 16.42 -7.98 10.69
CA ILE A 246 15.92 -8.56 11.93
C ILE A 246 15.34 -7.35 12.66
N TYR A 247 14.02 -7.20 12.60
CA TYR A 247 13.35 -6.29 13.49
C TYR A 247 13.77 -6.67 14.91
N PRO A 248 14.43 -5.78 15.65
CA PRO A 248 15.01 -6.11 16.96
C PRO A 248 13.98 -6.61 17.97
N TYR A 249 12.71 -6.57 17.62
CA TYR A 249 11.59 -6.99 18.46
C TYR A 249 10.81 -8.20 17.92
N GLY A 250 11.31 -8.88 16.89
CA GLY A 250 10.65 -10.02 16.26
C GLY A 250 9.39 -9.66 15.48
N ALA A 251 8.84 -10.63 14.76
CA ALA A 251 7.53 -10.47 14.12
C ALA A 251 6.45 -10.47 15.20
N CYS A 252 5.88 -9.30 15.48
CA CYS A 252 4.74 -9.17 16.38
C CYS A 252 3.44 -9.44 15.61
N ASN A 253 2.66 -10.43 16.09
CA ASN A 253 1.30 -10.68 15.60
C ASN A 253 0.29 -10.41 16.72
N PRO A 254 0.09 -9.13 17.10
CA PRO A 254 -0.74 -8.78 18.24
C PRO A 254 -2.20 -9.13 17.96
N LYS A 255 -2.86 -9.74 18.91
CA LYS A 255 -4.32 -9.97 18.89
C LYS A 255 -5.08 -8.78 19.45
N ARG A 256 -4.50 -8.11 20.46
CA ARG A 256 -5.07 -6.92 21.11
C ARG A 256 -4.07 -5.77 21.12
N VAL A 257 -4.48 -4.61 20.59
CA VAL A 257 -3.66 -3.40 20.56
C VAL A 257 -4.36 -2.26 21.28
N ALA A 258 -3.64 -1.61 22.18
CA ALA A 258 -4.07 -0.35 22.79
C ALA A 258 -3.57 0.84 21.95
N VAL A 259 -4.44 1.79 21.66
CA VAL A 259 -4.09 3.05 20.98
C VAL A 259 -4.32 4.20 21.97
N LEU A 260 -3.28 4.96 22.29
CA LEU A 260 -3.36 6.08 23.21
C LEU A 260 -3.57 7.38 22.46
N GLY A 261 -4.74 7.98 22.62
CA GLY A 261 -5.19 9.22 22.00
C GLY A 261 -6.20 9.00 20.87
N ALA A 262 -7.38 9.63 21.01
CA ALA A 262 -8.46 9.61 20.03
C ALA A 262 -8.44 10.85 19.12
N GLY A 263 -7.26 11.31 18.73
CA GLY A 263 -7.05 12.26 17.65
C GLY A 263 -7.01 11.57 16.28
N ILE A 264 -6.80 12.34 15.21
CA ILE A 264 -6.77 11.83 13.83
C ILE A 264 -5.73 10.71 13.62
N ALA A 265 -4.56 10.82 14.24
CA ALA A 265 -3.50 9.82 14.16
C ALA A 265 -3.90 8.50 14.83
N GLY A 266 -4.47 8.56 16.05
CA GLY A 266 -4.94 7.39 16.77
C GLY A 266 -6.12 6.73 16.08
N ALA A 267 -7.07 7.51 15.58
CA ALA A 267 -8.21 7.00 14.82
C ALA A 267 -7.79 6.30 13.53
N SER A 268 -6.83 6.87 12.80
CA SER A 268 -6.27 6.26 11.58
C SER A 268 -5.54 4.93 11.89
N ALA A 269 -4.74 4.90 12.96
CA ALA A 269 -4.09 3.67 13.42
C ALA A 269 -5.11 2.62 13.85
N ALA A 270 -6.13 3.00 14.61
CA ALA A 270 -7.20 2.11 15.04
C ALA A 270 -7.96 1.53 13.83
N GLN A 271 -8.32 2.35 12.86
CA GLN A 271 -8.96 1.88 11.63
C GLN A 271 -8.08 0.86 10.89
N ALA A 272 -6.79 1.14 10.76
CA ALA A 272 -5.86 0.24 10.09
C ALA A 272 -5.71 -1.11 10.82
N LEU A 273 -5.81 -1.13 12.12
CA LEU A 273 -5.76 -2.34 12.95
C LEU A 273 -7.06 -3.14 12.86
N THR A 274 -8.21 -2.48 13.01
CA THR A 274 -9.53 -3.13 12.92
C THR A 274 -9.77 -3.75 11.54
N ARG A 275 -9.37 -3.07 10.47
CA ARG A 275 -9.39 -3.61 9.10
C ARG A 275 -8.58 -4.90 8.94
N ARG A 276 -7.59 -5.11 9.80
CA ARG A 276 -6.75 -6.33 9.85
C ARG A 276 -7.26 -7.39 10.83
N GLY A 277 -8.45 -7.18 11.41
CA GLY A 277 -9.04 -8.10 12.39
C GLY A 277 -8.36 -8.08 13.76
N VAL A 278 -7.62 -7.01 14.09
CA VAL A 278 -6.97 -6.85 15.41
C VAL A 278 -7.96 -6.21 16.38
N GLU A 279 -8.15 -6.81 17.57
CA GLU A 279 -8.91 -6.19 18.64
C GLU A 279 -8.24 -4.87 19.06
N THR A 280 -8.92 -3.75 18.81
CA THR A 280 -8.35 -2.42 18.99
C THR A 280 -9.11 -1.64 20.03
N ILE A 281 -8.40 -1.18 21.06
CA ILE A 281 -8.95 -0.40 22.16
C ILE A 281 -8.26 0.95 22.18
N VAL A 282 -9.03 2.01 21.98
CA VAL A 282 -8.56 3.39 22.00
C VAL A 282 -8.84 4.02 23.35
N LEU A 283 -7.79 4.51 24.02
CA LEU A 283 -7.90 5.22 25.28
C LEU A 283 -7.70 6.73 25.04
N GLU A 284 -8.70 7.51 25.41
CA GLU A 284 -8.65 8.98 25.37
C GLU A 284 -8.68 9.52 26.81
N ALA A 285 -7.76 10.44 27.08
CA ALA A 285 -7.66 11.04 28.42
C ALA A 285 -8.81 12.01 28.70
N GLY A 286 -9.31 12.68 27.67
CA GLY A 286 -10.41 13.64 27.75
C GLY A 286 -11.78 13.00 27.63
N MET A 287 -12.81 13.85 27.79
CA MET A 287 -14.23 13.48 27.67
C MET A 287 -14.66 13.34 26.20
N ALA A 288 -13.98 14.01 25.28
CA ALA A 288 -14.38 14.12 23.87
C ALA A 288 -13.29 13.68 22.92
N LEU A 289 -13.70 13.20 21.75
CA LEU A 289 -12.82 12.87 20.65
C LEU A 289 -12.13 14.13 20.10
N GLY A 290 -10.86 13.98 19.70
CA GLY A 290 -10.14 15.09 19.09
C GLY A 290 -9.87 16.27 20.04
N ALA A 291 -9.75 16.04 21.34
CA ALA A 291 -9.56 17.09 22.34
C ALA A 291 -8.26 17.96 22.12
N GLY A 292 -7.30 17.45 21.34
CA GLY A 292 -6.09 18.20 20.95
C GLY A 292 -6.25 18.92 19.60
N ALA A 293 -5.19 18.90 18.79
CA ALA A 293 -5.16 19.55 17.46
C ALA A 293 -6.26 19.05 16.50
N SER A 294 -6.75 17.82 16.69
CA SER A 294 -7.86 17.26 15.90
C SER A 294 -9.23 17.85 16.26
N GLY A 295 -9.32 18.71 17.25
CA GLY A 295 -10.54 19.46 17.59
C GLY A 295 -10.76 20.72 16.76
N ASN A 296 -9.82 21.08 15.89
CA ASN A 296 -10.00 22.21 14.99
C ASN A 296 -11.19 21.99 14.05
N PRO A 297 -11.94 23.05 13.68
CA PRO A 297 -13.13 22.96 12.85
C PRO A 297 -12.84 22.44 11.43
N ALA A 298 -11.64 22.69 10.92
CA ALA A 298 -11.17 22.23 9.62
C ALA A 298 -9.70 21.85 9.68
N GLY A 299 -9.31 20.87 8.88
CA GLY A 299 -7.93 20.48 8.61
C GLY A 299 -7.64 20.55 7.11
N LEU A 300 -6.55 21.19 6.74
CA LEU A 300 -6.09 21.22 5.35
C LEU A 300 -5.46 19.86 4.97
N VAL A 301 -5.89 19.30 3.85
CA VAL A 301 -5.33 18.10 3.24
C VAL A 301 -4.67 18.51 1.93
N MET A 302 -3.37 18.69 1.97
CA MET A 302 -2.54 19.10 0.83
C MET A 302 -1.22 18.34 0.88
N PRO A 303 -0.62 17.95 -0.26
CA PRO A 303 0.68 17.29 -0.23
C PRO A 303 1.78 18.27 0.14
N ARG A 304 2.75 17.82 0.92
CA ARG A 304 4.03 18.49 1.01
C ARG A 304 4.91 17.94 -0.10
N LEU A 305 4.95 18.66 -1.21
CA LEU A 305 5.84 18.35 -2.31
C LEU A 305 7.21 19.00 -2.03
N ASP A 306 8.25 18.19 -2.08
CA ASP A 306 9.62 18.53 -1.75
C ASP A 306 10.55 18.04 -2.86
N ARG A 307 11.77 18.60 -2.95
CA ARG A 307 12.75 18.32 -4.02
C ARG A 307 13.30 16.88 -4.04
N GLY A 308 12.78 15.98 -3.23
CA GLY A 308 13.12 14.56 -3.25
C GLY A 308 13.57 14.01 -1.91
N GLY A 309 13.93 12.72 -1.93
CA GLY A 309 14.30 11.94 -0.77
C GLY A 309 13.15 11.13 -0.18
N VAL A 310 13.46 10.39 0.88
CA VAL A 310 12.51 9.46 1.53
C VAL A 310 11.28 10.19 2.09
N LEU A 311 11.46 11.40 2.62
CA LEU A 311 10.36 12.19 3.18
C LEU A 311 9.37 12.64 2.10
N SER A 312 9.84 12.97 0.90
CA SER A 312 8.98 13.37 -0.21
C SER A 312 8.03 12.26 -0.63
N GLN A 313 8.55 11.04 -0.77
CA GLN A 313 7.73 9.87 -1.06
C GLN A 313 6.75 9.55 0.06
N PHE A 314 7.19 9.68 1.32
CA PHE A 314 6.33 9.47 2.49
C PHE A 314 5.16 10.46 2.53
N TYR A 315 5.42 11.76 2.33
CA TYR A 315 4.36 12.77 2.31
C TYR A 315 3.40 12.58 1.13
N LEU A 316 3.91 12.20 -0.03
CA LEU A 316 3.08 11.90 -1.19
C LEU A 316 2.19 10.68 -0.95
N ALA A 317 2.74 9.59 -0.40
CA ALA A 317 1.98 8.40 -0.02
C ALA A 317 0.90 8.73 1.03
N ALA A 318 1.26 9.52 2.05
CA ALA A 318 0.33 9.96 3.09
C ALA A 318 -0.82 10.78 2.51
N TYR A 319 -0.52 11.72 1.59
CA TYR A 319 -1.53 12.52 0.91
C TYR A 319 -2.50 11.69 0.08
N LEU A 320 -1.99 10.82 -0.80
CA LEU A 320 -2.81 9.95 -1.64
C LEU A 320 -3.70 9.03 -0.79
N SER A 321 -3.12 8.48 0.31
CA SER A 321 -3.86 7.64 1.26
C SER A 321 -4.94 8.43 2.01
N ALA A 322 -4.64 9.67 2.42
CA ALA A 322 -5.59 10.53 3.12
C ALA A 322 -6.77 10.90 2.24
N VAL A 323 -6.52 11.36 1.00
CA VAL A 323 -7.58 11.69 0.03
C VAL A 323 -8.48 10.48 -0.19
N ALA A 324 -7.91 9.33 -0.56
CA ALA A 324 -8.69 8.12 -0.80
C ALA A 324 -9.50 7.67 0.43
N SER A 325 -8.91 7.76 1.62
CA SER A 325 -9.57 7.37 2.88
C SER A 325 -10.71 8.31 3.24
N TYR A 326 -10.49 9.62 3.16
CA TYR A 326 -11.48 10.63 3.54
C TYR A 326 -12.63 10.71 2.54
N GLU A 327 -12.37 10.51 1.24
CA GLU A 327 -13.42 10.37 0.21
C GLU A 327 -14.29 9.15 0.48
N ALA A 328 -13.66 7.99 0.75
CA ALA A 328 -14.41 6.76 1.06
C ALA A 328 -15.27 6.88 2.35
N LEU A 329 -14.83 7.69 3.31
CA LEU A 329 -15.58 7.97 4.54
C LEU A 329 -16.63 9.08 4.38
N GLY A 330 -16.67 9.81 3.26
CA GLY A 330 -17.58 10.92 3.02
C GLY A 330 -17.33 12.14 3.93
N VAL A 331 -16.08 12.35 4.34
CA VAL A 331 -15.69 13.42 5.28
C VAL A 331 -14.74 14.46 4.67
N PHE A 332 -14.51 14.37 3.36
CA PHE A 332 -13.58 15.20 2.61
C PHE A 332 -14.30 16.16 1.65
N GLU A 333 -13.85 17.40 1.63
CA GLU A 333 -14.29 18.42 0.68
C GLU A 333 -13.10 18.76 -0.24
N ALA A 334 -13.09 18.17 -1.44
CA ALA A 334 -12.08 18.42 -2.46
C ALA A 334 -12.36 19.77 -3.16
N CYS A 335 -12.06 20.89 -2.50
CA CYS A 335 -12.30 22.24 -3.02
C CYS A 335 -11.13 22.79 -3.85
N GLY A 336 -10.03 22.05 -3.97
CA GLY A 336 -8.77 22.55 -4.52
C GLY A 336 -8.04 23.48 -3.55
N VAL A 337 -6.73 23.56 -3.71
CA VAL A 337 -5.87 24.48 -2.92
C VAL A 337 -4.86 25.13 -3.86
N GLU A 338 -4.84 26.46 -3.90
CA GLU A 338 -3.82 27.20 -4.61
C GLU A 338 -2.63 27.46 -3.67
N GLN A 339 -1.49 26.91 -4.04
CA GLN A 339 -0.22 27.19 -3.38
C GLN A 339 0.44 28.39 -4.03
N ARG A 340 0.56 29.48 -3.29
CA ARG A 340 1.31 30.66 -3.71
C ARG A 340 2.74 30.56 -3.17
N ALA A 341 3.72 30.79 -4.03
CA ALA A 341 5.12 30.80 -3.60
C ALA A 341 5.52 32.18 -3.09
N GLU A 342 6.12 32.22 -1.92
CA GLU A 342 6.92 33.37 -1.54
C GLU A 342 8.21 33.42 -2.37
N ALA A 343 8.84 34.58 -2.48
CA ALA A 343 10.05 34.77 -3.28
C ALA A 343 11.15 33.71 -3.03
N ARG A 344 11.31 33.28 -1.78
CA ARG A 344 12.29 32.25 -1.36
C ARG A 344 11.97 30.84 -1.89
N ASP A 345 10.68 30.56 -2.21
CA ASP A 345 10.21 29.23 -2.61
C ASP A 345 9.82 29.17 -4.10
N ALA A 346 9.88 30.30 -4.81
CA ALA A 346 9.41 30.44 -6.19
C ALA A 346 10.15 29.51 -7.17
N GLU A 347 11.49 29.44 -7.05
CA GLU A 347 12.31 28.56 -7.88
C GLU A 347 11.99 27.07 -7.62
N ALA A 348 11.81 26.70 -6.35
CA ALA A 348 11.44 25.32 -5.99
C ALA A 348 10.07 24.92 -6.53
N LEU A 349 9.11 25.83 -6.54
CA LEU A 349 7.79 25.58 -7.09
C LEU A 349 7.83 25.52 -8.62
N ALA A 350 8.62 26.36 -9.27
CA ALA A 350 8.83 26.31 -10.73
C ALA A 350 9.45 24.98 -11.17
N ASP A 351 10.46 24.48 -10.45
CA ASP A 351 11.06 23.17 -10.70
C ASP A 351 10.05 22.01 -10.54
N LEU A 352 9.19 22.08 -9.52
CA LEU A 352 8.13 21.08 -9.32
C LEU A 352 7.08 21.11 -10.44
N LEU A 353 6.77 22.29 -10.96
CA LEU A 353 5.84 22.44 -12.08
C LEU A 353 6.43 21.98 -13.42
N ALA A 354 7.76 22.12 -13.60
CA ALA A 354 8.47 21.67 -14.79
C ALA A 354 8.60 20.13 -14.85
N ASP A 355 8.70 19.46 -13.69
CA ASP A 355 8.81 18.00 -13.58
C ASP A 355 7.88 17.50 -12.45
N PRO A 356 6.56 17.49 -12.66
CA PRO A 356 5.58 17.27 -11.61
C PRO A 356 5.57 15.82 -11.12
N PRO A 357 5.40 15.57 -9.79
CA PRO A 357 5.30 14.23 -9.22
C PRO A 357 3.90 13.61 -9.31
N LEU A 358 2.93 14.38 -9.79
CA LEU A 358 1.51 14.01 -9.91
C LEU A 358 0.98 14.41 -11.29
N PRO A 359 -0.05 13.71 -11.81
CA PRO A 359 -0.72 14.10 -13.05
C PRO A 359 -1.37 15.48 -12.96
N ALA A 360 -1.60 16.11 -14.12
CA ALA A 360 -2.11 17.49 -14.22
C ALA A 360 -3.47 17.68 -13.51
N GLU A 361 -4.32 16.66 -13.48
CA GLU A 361 -5.60 16.68 -12.77
C GLU A 361 -5.46 16.65 -11.23
N TRP A 362 -4.23 16.48 -10.72
CA TRP A 362 -3.88 16.55 -9.31
C TRP A 362 -3.03 17.78 -8.97
N PHE A 363 -2.10 18.13 -9.86
CA PHE A 363 -1.14 19.21 -9.63
C PHE A 363 -0.78 19.91 -10.95
N ALA A 364 -1.07 21.20 -11.05
CA ALA A 364 -0.84 21.99 -12.26
C ALA A 364 -0.50 23.45 -11.92
N ALA A 365 0.06 24.17 -12.88
CA ALA A 365 0.27 25.61 -12.75
C ALA A 365 -1.07 26.35 -12.64
N SER A 366 -1.10 27.43 -11.86
CA SER A 366 -2.19 28.39 -11.74
C SER A 366 -1.69 29.83 -11.94
N ALA A 367 -2.61 30.77 -12.00
CA ALA A 367 -2.26 32.20 -12.16
C ALA A 367 -1.42 32.73 -10.98
N GLY A 368 -1.60 32.18 -9.78
CA GLY A 368 -0.90 32.63 -8.57
C GLY A 368 0.23 31.70 -8.12
N GLY A 369 0.46 30.58 -8.81
CA GLY A 369 1.47 29.59 -8.39
C GLY A 369 1.14 28.19 -8.85
N ALA A 370 0.68 27.30 -7.97
CA ALA A 370 0.30 25.93 -8.31
C ALA A 370 -1.06 25.56 -7.71
N LEU A 371 -1.88 24.86 -8.49
CA LEU A 371 -3.15 24.32 -8.04
C LEU A 371 -3.00 22.84 -7.70
N HIS A 372 -3.33 22.48 -6.47
CA HIS A 372 -3.54 21.12 -6.01
C HIS A 372 -5.03 20.80 -6.12
N ALA A 373 -5.46 20.35 -7.28
CA ALA A 373 -6.89 20.23 -7.61
C ALA A 373 -7.65 19.19 -6.75
N ARG A 374 -6.95 18.18 -6.23
CA ARG A 374 -7.50 17.14 -5.34
C ARG A 374 -7.20 17.40 -3.86
N ALA A 375 -6.59 18.53 -3.52
CA ALA A 375 -6.44 18.99 -2.15
C ALA A 375 -7.74 19.60 -1.64
N GLY A 376 -7.86 19.76 -0.32
CA GLY A 376 -9.10 20.32 0.24
C GLY A 376 -9.15 20.27 1.74
N LEU A 377 -10.34 20.24 2.29
CA LEU A 377 -10.60 20.32 3.72
C LEU A 377 -11.21 19.02 4.24
N VAL A 378 -10.82 18.67 5.44
CA VAL A 378 -11.47 17.63 6.25
C VAL A 378 -11.98 18.25 7.53
N ARG A 379 -13.13 17.78 8.04
CA ARG A 379 -13.56 18.05 9.41
C ARG A 379 -12.98 16.99 10.34
N PRO A 380 -11.90 17.29 11.10
CA PRO A 380 -11.11 16.24 11.75
C PRO A 380 -11.93 15.39 12.72
N VAL A 381 -12.82 16.00 13.52
CA VAL A 381 -13.67 15.26 14.47
C VAL A 381 -14.57 14.25 13.74
N ARG A 382 -15.17 14.65 12.58
CA ARG A 382 -15.98 13.75 11.77
C ARG A 382 -15.15 12.58 11.19
N ALA A 383 -13.93 12.87 10.78
CA ALA A 383 -13.03 11.83 10.31
C ALA A 383 -12.65 10.87 11.44
N VAL A 384 -12.35 11.37 12.62
CA VAL A 384 -12.08 10.57 13.84
C VAL A 384 -13.27 9.66 14.16
N GLU A 385 -14.48 10.20 14.24
CA GLU A 385 -15.71 9.43 14.48
C GLU A 385 -15.89 8.30 13.46
N ALA A 386 -15.67 8.60 12.18
CA ALA A 386 -15.83 7.62 11.10
C ALA A 386 -14.76 6.51 11.15
N MET A 387 -13.51 6.87 11.45
CA MET A 387 -12.38 5.92 11.53
C MET A 387 -12.43 5.02 12.75
N LEU A 388 -13.02 5.46 13.85
CA LEU A 388 -13.12 4.69 15.09
C LEU A 388 -14.25 3.65 15.05
N ARG A 389 -15.06 3.59 14.00
CA ARG A 389 -16.07 2.53 13.86
C ARG A 389 -15.41 1.16 13.87
N GLY A 390 -15.87 0.31 14.79
CA GLY A 390 -15.33 -1.04 14.98
C GLY A 390 -14.18 -1.15 15.99
N ALA A 391 -13.65 -0.03 16.51
CA ALA A 391 -12.76 -0.02 17.66
C ALA A 391 -13.54 0.19 18.97
N THR A 392 -13.02 -0.35 20.07
CA THR A 392 -13.54 -0.04 21.41
C THR A 392 -12.94 1.29 21.89
N LEU A 393 -13.78 2.25 22.27
CA LEU A 393 -13.36 3.56 22.76
C LEU A 393 -13.56 3.67 24.27
N MET A 394 -12.54 4.13 24.97
CA MET A 394 -12.54 4.43 26.40
C MET A 394 -12.14 5.89 26.61
N CYS A 395 -13.12 6.78 26.77
CA CYS A 395 -12.88 8.17 27.18
C CYS A 395 -12.60 8.25 28.69
N GLU A 396 -12.16 9.41 29.17
CA GLU A 396 -11.81 9.67 30.58
C GLU A 396 -10.87 8.59 31.15
N SER A 397 -9.99 8.08 30.29
CA SER A 397 -9.08 6.99 30.59
C SER A 397 -7.61 7.43 30.45
N PRO A 398 -7.15 8.40 31.26
CA PRO A 398 -5.78 8.85 31.20
C PRO A 398 -4.81 7.72 31.57
N VAL A 399 -3.86 7.47 30.69
CA VAL A 399 -2.76 6.54 30.93
C VAL A 399 -1.57 7.32 31.45
N GLU A 400 -1.03 6.94 32.60
CA GLU A 400 0.16 7.54 33.20
C GLU A 400 1.41 6.72 32.91
N THR A 401 1.34 5.40 33.06
CA THR A 401 2.50 4.51 32.88
C THR A 401 2.20 3.33 31.99
N LEU A 402 3.26 2.89 31.29
CA LEU A 402 3.30 1.67 30.50
C LEU A 402 4.32 0.73 31.13
N GLU A 403 3.88 -0.44 31.55
CA GLU A 403 4.74 -1.46 32.15
C GLU A 403 4.82 -2.68 31.24
N ARG A 404 6.04 -3.17 31.03
CA ARG A 404 6.23 -4.48 30.36
C ARG A 404 5.76 -5.59 31.29
N ALA A 405 4.92 -6.49 30.77
CA ALA A 405 4.42 -7.65 31.51
C ALA A 405 4.42 -8.87 30.59
N GLY A 406 5.45 -9.72 30.72
CA GLY A 406 5.70 -10.80 29.77
C GLY A 406 5.92 -10.27 28.37
N ASP A 407 5.21 -10.82 27.38
CA ASP A 407 5.30 -10.40 25.97
C ASP A 407 4.44 -9.18 25.63
N GLY A 408 3.66 -8.66 26.61
CA GLY A 408 2.72 -7.55 26.41
C GLY A 408 2.98 -6.36 27.32
N TRP A 409 1.95 -5.55 27.47
CA TRP A 409 1.96 -4.29 28.19
C TRP A 409 0.77 -4.18 29.15
N VAL A 410 1.00 -3.57 30.30
CA VAL A 410 -0.04 -3.12 31.23
C VAL A 410 -0.08 -1.61 31.22
N LEU A 411 -1.24 -1.04 30.92
CA LEU A 411 -1.51 0.39 30.93
C LEU A 411 -2.15 0.76 32.27
N ARG A 412 -1.57 1.77 32.96
CA ARG A 412 -2.08 2.21 34.26
C ARG A 412 -2.53 3.66 34.24
N ALA A 413 -3.62 3.91 34.96
CA ALA A 413 -4.10 5.24 35.27
C ALA A 413 -3.22 5.92 36.34
N PRO A 414 -3.36 7.25 36.53
CA PRO A 414 -2.87 7.95 37.70
C PRO A 414 -3.30 7.20 39.00
N GLY A 415 -2.34 7.06 39.91
CA GLY A 415 -2.55 6.27 41.13
C GLY A 415 -2.37 4.74 40.99
N GLY A 416 -1.87 4.29 39.84
CA GLY A 416 -1.37 2.93 39.62
C GLY A 416 -2.44 1.87 39.28
N ARG A 417 -3.73 2.24 39.20
CA ARG A 417 -4.80 1.32 38.80
C ARG A 417 -4.61 0.81 37.36
N ALA A 418 -4.60 -0.50 37.17
CA ALA A 418 -4.54 -1.08 35.84
C ALA A 418 -5.82 -0.79 35.05
N LEU A 419 -5.66 -0.23 33.85
CA LEU A 419 -6.75 0.05 32.90
C LEU A 419 -6.93 -1.09 31.90
N LEU A 420 -5.83 -1.55 31.31
CA LEU A 420 -5.84 -2.48 30.20
C LEU A 420 -4.55 -3.29 30.11
N LYS A 421 -4.67 -4.53 29.62
CA LYS A 421 -3.54 -5.33 29.13
C LYS A 421 -3.64 -5.46 27.63
N ALA A 422 -2.53 -5.28 26.90
CA ALA A 422 -2.47 -5.38 25.45
C ALA A 422 -1.14 -6.00 24.99
N ASP A 423 -1.16 -6.64 23.83
CA ASP A 423 0.04 -7.24 23.24
C ASP A 423 0.99 -6.15 22.68
N ALA A 424 0.41 -5.06 22.17
CA ALA A 424 1.14 -3.92 21.66
C ALA A 424 0.43 -2.59 22.02
N VAL A 425 1.19 -1.50 21.97
CA VAL A 425 0.70 -0.15 22.24
C VAL A 425 1.09 0.79 21.12
N VAL A 426 0.13 1.57 20.61
CA VAL A 426 0.35 2.68 19.69
C VAL A 426 0.24 3.98 20.47
N LEU A 427 1.31 4.75 20.50
CA LEU A 427 1.34 6.07 21.12
C LEU A 427 0.95 7.14 20.08
N ALA A 428 -0.29 7.62 20.16
CA ALA A 428 -0.86 8.64 19.25
C ALA A 428 -1.36 9.89 19.99
N CYS A 429 -0.75 10.19 21.15
CA CYS A 429 -1.18 11.22 22.08
C CYS A 429 -0.55 12.62 21.81
N GLY A 430 -0.16 12.89 20.53
CA GLY A 430 0.35 14.20 20.09
C GLY A 430 1.48 14.71 20.97
N ALA A 431 1.34 15.95 21.49
CA ALA A 431 2.33 16.57 22.36
C ALA A 431 2.66 15.78 23.64
N GLY A 432 1.76 14.90 24.07
CA GLY A 432 1.95 14.05 25.25
C GLY A 432 2.84 12.82 25.04
N LEU A 433 3.29 12.56 23.81
CA LEU A 433 4.04 11.37 23.44
C LEU A 433 5.31 11.16 24.26
N THR A 434 6.11 12.19 24.47
CA THR A 434 7.40 12.13 25.16
C THR A 434 7.29 11.89 26.68
N ARG A 435 6.09 11.93 27.25
CA ARG A 435 5.87 11.56 28.67
C ARG A 435 6.09 10.07 28.92
N PHE A 436 5.95 9.25 27.90
CA PHE A 436 6.14 7.82 28.01
C PHE A 436 7.60 7.45 27.78
N GLN A 437 8.20 6.72 28.72
CA GLN A 437 9.60 6.34 28.69
C GLN A 437 10.05 5.73 27.34
N PRO A 438 9.27 4.85 26.67
CA PRO A 438 9.66 4.29 25.38
C PRO A 438 9.76 5.32 24.23
N ALA A 439 9.20 6.52 24.40
CA ALA A 439 9.21 7.59 23.40
C ALA A 439 9.95 8.87 23.88
N ALA A 440 10.50 8.87 25.10
CA ALA A 440 11.14 10.03 25.71
C ALA A 440 12.39 10.50 24.95
N PHE A 441 13.02 9.63 24.15
CA PHE A 441 14.21 9.94 23.34
C PHE A 441 13.90 10.72 22.07
N LEU A 442 12.62 10.82 21.68
CA LEU A 442 12.25 11.47 20.42
C LEU A 442 12.42 13.00 20.51
N PRO A 443 13.11 13.64 19.54
CA PRO A 443 13.37 15.07 19.54
C PRO A 443 12.13 15.85 19.04
N ILE A 444 11.04 15.82 19.83
CA ILE A 444 9.78 16.48 19.47
C ILE A 444 9.79 17.91 20.00
N ALA A 445 9.66 18.87 19.09
CA ALA A 445 9.42 20.26 19.40
C ALA A 445 7.92 20.60 19.26
N LEU A 446 7.39 21.34 20.21
CA LEU A 446 6.01 21.80 20.17
C LEU A 446 5.92 23.12 19.38
N SER A 447 5.02 23.16 18.41
CA SER A 447 4.64 24.37 17.69
C SER A 447 3.18 24.67 17.95
N ARG A 448 2.87 25.90 18.38
CA ARG A 448 1.50 26.36 18.59
C ARG A 448 1.02 27.04 17.30
N GLY A 449 -0.10 26.56 16.74
CA GLY A 449 -0.85 27.22 15.68
C GLY A 449 -2.13 27.83 16.23
N GLN A 450 -2.67 28.80 15.51
CA GLN A 450 -3.98 29.40 15.77
C GLN A 450 -4.79 29.35 14.48
N ILE A 451 -6.05 28.99 14.58
CA ILE A 451 -7.01 29.02 13.50
C ILE A 451 -8.13 29.96 13.90
N GLU A 452 -8.46 30.88 13.01
CA GLU A 452 -9.62 31.75 13.11
C GLU A 452 -10.66 31.33 12.07
N TRP A 453 -11.93 31.31 12.45
CA TRP A 453 -13.02 30.98 11.55
C TRP A 453 -14.25 31.81 11.90
N GLY A 454 -15.11 32.03 10.91
CA GLY A 454 -16.36 32.80 11.08
C GLY A 454 -17.38 32.46 9.99
N ALA A 455 -18.61 32.93 10.17
CA ALA A 455 -19.60 32.92 9.12
C ALA A 455 -19.33 34.10 8.18
N GLY A 456 -19.14 33.82 6.90
CA GLY A 456 -18.89 34.83 5.87
C GLY A 456 -18.71 34.21 4.50
N ALA A 457 -18.74 35.04 3.44
CA ALA A 457 -18.32 34.63 2.11
C ALA A 457 -16.83 34.32 2.14
N ALA A 458 -16.40 33.28 1.39
CA ALA A 458 -14.98 33.03 1.17
C ALA A 458 -14.33 34.28 0.54
N PRO A 459 -13.09 34.61 0.87
CA PRO A 459 -12.38 35.77 0.32
C PRO A 459 -12.16 35.64 -1.18
#